data_d5c8d1b1e1925081bf64cf5467e2ba87
#
_entry.id   d5c8d1b1e1925081bf64cf5467e2ba87
#
_cell.length_a   1.000
_cell.length_b   1.000
_cell.length_c   1.000
_cell.angle_alpha   90.00
_cell.angle_beta   90.00
_cell.angle_gamma   90.00
#
_symmetry.space_group_name_H-M   'P 1'
#
loop_
_entity.id
_entity.type
_entity.pdbx_description
1 polymer ?
#
loop_
_entity_poly.entity_id
_entity_poly.type
_entity_poly.pdbx_seq_one_letter_code
_entity_poly.pdbx_strand_id
1 'polypeptide(L)'
;LKAYQNGEVDFKEVGVKALDDKTVQYTLNKPESYWNSKTTYSVLFPVNAKFLKSKGKDFGTTDPSSILVNGAYFLSAFTSKSSMEFHKNENYWDAKNVGIESVKLTYSDGSDPGSFYKNFDKGEFSVARLYPNDPTYKSAKKNYADNITYGMLTGDIRHLTWNLNRTSFKNTKKDPAQQDAGKKALNNKDFRQAIQFAFDRASFQAQTAGQDAKTKALRNMLVPPTFVTIGENDFGSEVEKDLATMGDEWKDVNLKDAQDGFYNPEKAKAEFAKAKEALTAEGVTFPVQLDYPVDQANAATVQEAQSFKQSVEASLGKENVIVNVLETETSTHEAQGFYAETPEQQDYDIISSWWGPDYQDPRTYLDIMSPVGGGSVIQKLGIKAGQNQDVVAAAGLDTYQTLLDEAAAITDDNDARYKAYAKAQAYLTDSAVDIPVVALGGTPRVSKAIPFSGGFSWAGAKGPLAYKGMKLQDKPVTAKQYEKAKEKWLKAKAKSNADYAEKLADHVEK
;
A
#
# COMPACT_ATOMS: atom_id res chain seq x y z
N LEU A 1 26.70 -2.88 -3.64
CA LEU A 1 26.32 -2.69 -5.06
C LEU A 1 26.42 -1.22 -5.46
N LYS A 2 25.89 -0.28 -4.64
CA LYS A 2 25.97 1.17 -4.93
C LYS A 2 27.43 1.65 -5.10
N ALA A 3 28.36 1.23 -4.23
CA ALA A 3 29.77 1.55 -4.34
C ALA A 3 30.39 1.04 -5.67
N TYR A 4 30.01 -0.16 -6.10
CA TYR A 4 30.41 -0.69 -7.40
C TYR A 4 29.83 0.15 -8.56
N GLN A 5 28.56 0.52 -8.50
CA GLN A 5 27.93 1.37 -9.52
C GLN A 5 28.59 2.75 -9.61
N ASN A 6 29.07 3.28 -8.48
CA ASN A 6 29.82 4.54 -8.42
C ASN A 6 31.30 4.39 -8.85
N GLY A 7 31.77 3.18 -9.14
CA GLY A 7 33.17 2.93 -9.48
C GLY A 7 34.16 2.97 -8.30
N GLU A 8 33.65 2.90 -7.06
CA GLU A 8 34.45 2.99 -5.83
C GLU A 8 35.08 1.64 -5.45
N VAL A 9 34.51 0.52 -5.90
CA VAL A 9 34.97 -0.84 -5.63
C VAL A 9 34.80 -1.75 -6.85
N ASP A 10 35.59 -2.82 -6.94
CA ASP A 10 35.43 -3.86 -7.96
C ASP A 10 34.18 -4.72 -7.70
N PHE A 11 33.60 -5.31 -8.76
CA PHE A 11 32.45 -6.22 -8.62
C PHE A 11 32.74 -7.41 -7.69
N LYS A 12 33.98 -7.86 -7.58
CA LYS A 12 34.38 -8.94 -6.64
C LYS A 12 34.11 -8.59 -5.15
N GLU A 13 33.99 -7.29 -4.83
CA GLU A 13 33.64 -6.81 -3.49
C GLU A 13 32.13 -6.84 -3.25
N VAL A 14 31.32 -7.01 -4.31
CA VAL A 14 29.88 -7.21 -4.19
C VAL A 14 29.62 -8.64 -3.71
N GLY A 15 28.84 -8.81 -2.67
CA GLY A 15 28.58 -10.11 -2.03
C GLY A 15 27.82 -11.13 -2.87
N VAL A 16 28.07 -11.21 -4.19
CA VAL A 16 27.44 -12.18 -5.11
C VAL A 16 28.51 -12.91 -5.88
N LYS A 17 28.51 -14.25 -5.79
CA LYS A 17 29.51 -15.09 -6.44
C LYS A 17 28.91 -16.36 -7.02
N ALA A 18 29.23 -16.68 -8.28
CA ALA A 18 28.99 -18.00 -8.84
C ALA A 18 30.11 -18.94 -8.33
N LEU A 19 29.75 -20.00 -7.63
CA LEU A 19 30.68 -21.03 -7.15
C LEU A 19 30.94 -22.07 -8.26
N ASP A 20 29.89 -22.38 -9.02
CA ASP A 20 29.89 -23.31 -10.16
C ASP A 20 28.74 -22.95 -11.11
N ASP A 21 28.47 -23.77 -12.12
CA ASP A 21 27.43 -23.54 -13.15
C ASP A 21 25.99 -23.55 -12.61
N LYS A 22 25.75 -23.96 -11.37
CA LYS A 22 24.43 -24.14 -10.76
C LYS A 22 24.27 -23.46 -9.42
N THR A 23 25.36 -22.96 -8.83
CA THR A 23 25.40 -22.45 -7.48
C THR A 23 25.76 -20.98 -7.44
N VAL A 24 24.88 -20.14 -6.90
CA VAL A 24 25.13 -18.73 -6.62
C VAL A 24 25.13 -18.51 -5.12
N GLN A 25 26.21 -17.93 -4.60
CA GLN A 25 26.35 -17.55 -3.20
C GLN A 25 26.07 -16.05 -3.05
N TYR A 26 25.23 -15.70 -2.08
CA TYR A 26 25.03 -14.34 -1.59
C TYR A 26 25.68 -14.21 -0.22
N THR A 27 26.50 -13.17 -0.04
CA THR A 27 27.09 -12.80 1.26
C THR A 27 26.47 -11.49 1.68
N LEU A 28 25.76 -11.49 2.81
CA LEU A 28 25.06 -10.33 3.34
C LEU A 28 25.98 -9.56 4.32
N ASN A 29 25.82 -8.23 4.38
CA ASN A 29 26.55 -7.38 5.34
C ASN A 29 26.12 -7.62 6.79
N LYS A 30 24.93 -8.14 7.02
CA LYS A 30 24.36 -8.51 8.31
C LYS A 30 23.31 -9.62 8.13
N PRO A 31 23.00 -10.41 9.16
CA PRO A 31 21.93 -11.40 9.10
C PRO A 31 20.58 -10.74 8.76
N GLU A 32 19.81 -11.37 7.87
CA GLU A 32 18.47 -10.97 7.49
C GLU A 32 17.57 -12.21 7.44
N SER A 33 16.76 -12.47 8.46
CA SER A 33 15.86 -13.62 8.53
C SER A 33 14.83 -13.67 7.39
N TYR A 34 14.59 -12.54 6.76
CA TYR A 34 13.65 -12.36 5.64
C TYR A 34 14.32 -12.41 4.25
N TRP A 35 15.62 -12.72 4.15
CA TRP A 35 16.37 -12.72 2.89
C TRP A 35 15.70 -13.55 1.79
N ASN A 36 15.20 -14.74 2.13
CA ASN A 36 14.54 -15.61 1.16
C ASN A 36 13.33 -14.93 0.50
N SER A 37 12.61 -14.09 1.21
CA SER A 37 11.48 -13.34 0.63
C SER A 37 11.95 -12.25 -0.36
N LYS A 38 13.13 -11.67 -0.18
CA LYS A 38 13.73 -10.72 -1.13
C LYS A 38 14.06 -11.37 -2.48
N THR A 39 14.41 -12.66 -2.50
CA THR A 39 14.72 -13.37 -3.74
C THR A 39 13.52 -13.55 -4.67
N THR A 40 12.31 -13.30 -4.17
CA THR A 40 11.08 -13.27 -4.99
C THR A 40 10.85 -11.93 -5.69
N TYR A 41 11.67 -10.93 -5.42
CA TYR A 41 11.57 -9.61 -6.03
C TYR A 41 12.30 -9.56 -7.36
N SER A 42 11.69 -8.93 -8.37
CA SER A 42 12.15 -8.98 -9.76
C SER A 42 13.59 -8.49 -9.99
N VAL A 43 14.10 -7.60 -9.12
CA VAL A 43 15.48 -7.10 -9.19
C VAL A 43 16.54 -8.20 -9.03
N LEU A 44 16.17 -9.32 -8.40
CA LEU A 44 17.05 -10.48 -8.19
C LEU A 44 16.79 -11.62 -9.19
N PHE A 45 15.92 -11.43 -10.19
CA PHE A 45 15.67 -12.46 -11.19
C PHE A 45 16.86 -12.65 -12.11
N PRO A 46 17.18 -13.90 -12.50
CA PRO A 46 18.27 -14.18 -13.40
C PRO A 46 18.01 -13.60 -14.80
N VAL A 47 19.03 -13.03 -15.41
CA VAL A 47 18.98 -12.47 -16.75
C VAL A 47 19.99 -13.19 -17.67
N ASN A 48 19.55 -13.60 -18.85
CA ASN A 48 20.45 -14.18 -19.85
C ASN A 48 21.35 -13.08 -20.45
N ALA A 49 22.64 -13.09 -20.10
CA ALA A 49 23.58 -12.05 -20.48
C ALA A 49 23.76 -11.93 -22.01
N LYS A 50 23.74 -13.06 -22.75
CA LYS A 50 23.88 -13.07 -24.23
C LYS A 50 22.66 -12.41 -24.88
N PHE A 51 21.46 -12.72 -24.38
CA PHE A 51 20.22 -12.13 -24.88
C PHE A 51 20.14 -10.64 -24.53
N LEU A 52 20.44 -10.25 -23.27
CA LEU A 52 20.50 -8.85 -22.86
C LEU A 52 21.41 -8.03 -23.80
N LYS A 53 22.63 -8.53 -24.07
CA LYS A 53 23.56 -7.87 -24.97
C LYS A 53 23.04 -7.78 -26.41
N SER A 54 22.31 -8.80 -26.91
CA SER A 54 21.73 -8.79 -28.24
C SER A 54 20.59 -7.79 -28.43
N LYS A 55 19.84 -7.52 -27.35
CA LYS A 55 18.72 -6.56 -27.38
C LYS A 55 19.14 -5.13 -27.03
N GLY A 56 20.20 -4.97 -26.24
CA GLY A 56 20.69 -3.65 -25.81
C GLY A 56 19.58 -2.82 -25.16
N LYS A 57 19.32 -1.62 -25.69
CA LYS A 57 18.27 -0.71 -25.19
C LYS A 57 16.84 -1.20 -25.39
N ASP A 58 16.63 -2.17 -26.28
CA ASP A 58 15.30 -2.72 -26.54
C ASP A 58 14.96 -3.88 -25.59
N PHE A 59 15.89 -4.27 -24.68
CA PHE A 59 15.63 -5.30 -23.67
C PHE A 59 14.53 -4.85 -22.69
N GLY A 60 13.52 -5.72 -22.50
CA GLY A 60 12.44 -5.48 -21.55
C GLY A 60 11.42 -4.43 -21.97
N THR A 61 11.39 -4.05 -23.25
CA THR A 61 10.32 -3.20 -23.80
C THR A 61 9.00 -3.98 -23.90
N THR A 62 7.94 -3.33 -24.35
CA THR A 62 6.62 -3.94 -24.53
C THR A 62 6.52 -4.90 -25.73
N ASP A 63 7.56 -5.00 -26.56
CA ASP A 63 7.66 -6.02 -27.60
C ASP A 63 7.87 -7.40 -26.95
N PRO A 64 6.99 -8.40 -27.20
CA PRO A 64 7.11 -9.74 -26.64
C PRO A 64 8.47 -10.40 -26.91
N SER A 65 9.14 -10.04 -27.99
CA SER A 65 10.47 -10.56 -28.35
C SER A 65 11.63 -9.91 -27.59
N SER A 66 11.35 -8.89 -26.77
CA SER A 66 12.37 -8.08 -26.08
C SER A 66 12.90 -8.70 -24.79
N ILE A 67 12.27 -9.76 -24.28
CA ILE A 67 12.62 -10.42 -23.02
C ILE A 67 12.55 -11.94 -23.16
N LEU A 68 13.51 -12.66 -22.53
CA LEU A 68 13.40 -14.09 -22.28
C LEU A 68 12.81 -14.33 -20.90
N VAL A 69 11.91 -15.29 -20.81
CA VAL A 69 11.25 -15.67 -19.56
C VAL A 69 11.45 -17.16 -19.26
N ASN A 70 11.57 -17.49 -18.00
CA ASN A 70 11.56 -18.85 -17.48
C ASN A 70 10.39 -19.12 -16.53
N GLY A 71 9.45 -18.16 -16.44
CA GLY A 71 8.24 -18.25 -15.64
C GLY A 71 7.12 -19.06 -16.30
N ALA A 72 6.00 -19.18 -15.59
CA ALA A 72 4.83 -19.95 -16.03
C ALA A 72 4.11 -19.36 -17.26
N TYR A 73 4.31 -18.06 -17.52
CA TYR A 73 3.70 -17.32 -18.63
C TYR A 73 4.72 -16.43 -19.31
N PHE A 74 4.45 -16.13 -20.58
CA PHE A 74 5.16 -15.11 -21.35
C PHE A 74 4.18 -14.11 -21.95
N LEU A 75 4.62 -12.87 -22.13
CA LEU A 75 3.87 -11.84 -22.85
C LEU A 75 3.76 -12.23 -24.31
N SER A 76 2.55 -12.37 -24.84
CA SER A 76 2.28 -12.74 -26.23
C SER A 76 1.88 -11.54 -27.08
N ALA A 77 1.18 -10.57 -26.48
CA ALA A 77 0.76 -9.34 -27.13
C ALA A 77 0.64 -8.19 -26.13
N PHE A 78 0.95 -6.99 -26.60
CA PHE A 78 0.73 -5.75 -25.87
C PHE A 78 0.26 -4.66 -26.83
N THR A 79 -0.88 -4.04 -26.49
CA THR A 79 -1.41 -2.86 -27.17
C THR A 79 -1.63 -1.78 -26.12
N SER A 80 -0.88 -0.69 -26.23
CA SER A 80 -0.94 0.43 -25.29
C SER A 80 -2.36 0.95 -25.13
N LYS A 81 -2.78 1.20 -23.90
CA LYS A 81 -4.14 1.67 -23.53
C LYS A 81 -5.28 0.80 -24.11
N SER A 82 -5.02 -0.49 -24.31
CA SER A 82 -6.00 -1.45 -24.82
C SER A 82 -5.90 -2.79 -24.10
N SER A 83 -4.85 -3.59 -24.35
CA SER A 83 -4.76 -4.92 -23.74
C SER A 83 -3.34 -5.43 -23.59
N MET A 84 -3.18 -6.37 -22.67
CA MET A 84 -1.97 -7.14 -22.43
C MET A 84 -2.36 -8.62 -22.37
N GLU A 85 -1.70 -9.47 -23.16
CA GLU A 85 -2.02 -10.88 -23.25
C GLU A 85 -0.81 -11.74 -22.89
N PHE A 86 -1.04 -12.73 -22.05
CA PHE A 86 -0.03 -13.72 -21.65
C PHE A 86 -0.50 -15.11 -22.02
N HIS A 87 0.43 -15.93 -22.49
CA HIS A 87 0.21 -17.33 -22.73
C HIS A 87 1.07 -18.20 -21.83
N LYS A 88 0.56 -19.39 -21.52
CA LYS A 88 1.28 -20.41 -20.78
C LYS A 88 2.59 -20.75 -21.46
N ASN A 89 3.66 -20.85 -20.69
CA ASN A 89 4.97 -21.28 -21.15
C ASN A 89 5.08 -22.80 -21.01
N GLU A 90 4.97 -23.52 -22.12
CA GLU A 90 5.07 -25.00 -22.13
C GLU A 90 6.45 -25.50 -21.73
N ASN A 91 7.50 -24.66 -21.83
CA ASN A 91 8.85 -24.96 -21.38
C ASN A 91 9.10 -24.64 -19.91
N TYR A 92 8.08 -24.16 -19.20
CA TYR A 92 8.19 -23.91 -17.75
C TYR A 92 8.41 -25.23 -17.02
N TRP A 93 9.36 -25.28 -16.08
CA TRP A 93 9.72 -26.53 -15.38
C TRP A 93 8.54 -27.25 -14.71
N ASP A 94 7.51 -26.50 -14.32
CA ASP A 94 6.29 -27.02 -13.67
C ASP A 94 5.03 -26.77 -14.53
N ALA A 95 5.17 -26.78 -15.86
CA ALA A 95 4.06 -26.48 -16.79
C ALA A 95 2.82 -27.34 -16.59
N LYS A 96 2.98 -28.59 -16.12
CA LYS A 96 1.87 -29.52 -15.82
C LYS A 96 0.92 -29.02 -14.72
N ASN A 97 1.40 -28.13 -13.85
CA ASN A 97 0.63 -27.54 -12.76
C ASN A 97 0.10 -26.12 -13.09
N VAL A 98 0.26 -25.66 -14.33
CA VAL A 98 -0.31 -24.41 -14.84
C VAL A 98 -1.67 -24.70 -15.47
N GLY A 99 -2.73 -24.29 -14.80
CA GLY A 99 -4.11 -24.61 -15.20
C GLY A 99 -4.78 -23.57 -16.11
N ILE A 100 -4.24 -22.36 -16.21
CA ILE A 100 -4.75 -21.28 -17.06
C ILE A 100 -3.89 -21.19 -18.31
N GLU A 101 -4.48 -21.38 -19.49
CA GLU A 101 -3.75 -21.36 -20.78
C GLU A 101 -3.41 -19.95 -21.22
N SER A 102 -4.31 -18.99 -20.99
CA SER A 102 -4.11 -17.59 -21.36
C SER A 102 -4.70 -16.62 -20.32
N VAL A 103 -4.06 -15.46 -20.20
CA VAL A 103 -4.54 -14.35 -19.36
C VAL A 103 -4.59 -13.10 -20.22
N LYS A 104 -5.77 -12.47 -20.31
CA LYS A 104 -5.98 -11.21 -20.98
C LYS A 104 -6.33 -10.14 -19.96
N LEU A 105 -5.53 -9.09 -19.90
CA LEU A 105 -5.79 -7.88 -19.12
C LEU A 105 -6.27 -6.79 -20.08
N THR A 106 -7.41 -6.21 -19.78
CA THR A 106 -7.98 -5.10 -20.55
C THR A 106 -7.75 -3.80 -19.80
N TYR A 107 -7.25 -2.78 -20.49
CA TYR A 107 -7.03 -1.46 -19.92
C TYR A 107 -8.36 -0.78 -19.56
N SER A 108 -8.39 -0.08 -18.46
CA SER A 108 -9.47 0.82 -18.06
C SER A 108 -8.86 2.08 -17.45
N ASP A 109 -9.31 3.24 -17.88
CA ASP A 109 -8.96 4.54 -17.30
C ASP A 109 -9.85 4.92 -16.10
N GLY A 110 -10.84 4.06 -15.76
CA GLY A 110 -11.78 4.29 -14.67
C GLY A 110 -13.00 5.13 -15.03
N SER A 111 -13.12 5.62 -16.28
CA SER A 111 -14.25 6.47 -16.72
C SER A 111 -15.58 5.72 -16.83
N ASP A 112 -15.58 4.42 -17.15
CA ASP A 112 -16.77 3.53 -17.15
C ASP A 112 -16.59 2.33 -16.19
N PRO A 113 -16.79 2.52 -14.89
CA PRO A 113 -16.70 1.43 -13.91
C PRO A 113 -17.75 0.34 -14.14
N GLY A 114 -18.88 0.65 -14.76
CA GLY A 114 -19.93 -0.31 -15.13
C GLY A 114 -19.50 -1.31 -16.21
N SER A 115 -18.46 -0.99 -17.00
CA SER A 115 -17.93 -1.87 -18.05
C SER A 115 -17.44 -3.22 -17.50
N PHE A 116 -16.88 -3.26 -16.28
CA PHE A 116 -16.43 -4.49 -15.67
C PHE A 116 -17.58 -5.52 -15.51
N TYR A 117 -18.71 -5.06 -14.97
CA TYR A 117 -19.89 -5.91 -14.84
C TYR A 117 -20.45 -6.33 -16.21
N LYS A 118 -20.59 -5.39 -17.15
CA LYS A 118 -21.11 -5.66 -18.51
C LYS A 118 -20.30 -6.75 -19.22
N ASN A 119 -18.98 -6.70 -19.11
CA ASN A 119 -18.09 -7.68 -19.76
C ASN A 119 -18.11 -9.03 -19.03
N PHE A 120 -18.28 -9.04 -17.72
CA PHE A 120 -18.51 -10.30 -16.98
C PHE A 120 -19.83 -10.97 -17.36
N ASP A 121 -20.91 -10.19 -17.45
CA ASP A 121 -22.25 -10.67 -17.80
C ASP A 121 -22.29 -11.24 -19.24
N LYS A 122 -21.52 -10.68 -20.16
CA LYS A 122 -21.31 -11.21 -21.52
C LYS A 122 -20.38 -12.42 -21.57
N GLY A 123 -19.69 -12.75 -20.49
CA GLY A 123 -18.71 -13.85 -20.43
C GLY A 123 -17.31 -13.49 -20.95
N GLU A 124 -17.06 -12.23 -21.25
CA GLU A 124 -15.75 -11.75 -21.72
C GLU A 124 -14.73 -11.67 -20.58
N PHE A 125 -15.19 -11.39 -19.35
CA PHE A 125 -14.35 -11.36 -18.15
C PHE A 125 -14.63 -12.56 -17.24
N SER A 126 -13.56 -13.12 -16.68
CA SER A 126 -13.65 -14.20 -15.67
C SER A 126 -13.82 -13.65 -14.25
N VAL A 127 -13.46 -12.37 -14.03
CA VAL A 127 -13.57 -11.66 -12.75
C VAL A 127 -13.95 -10.21 -13.04
N ALA A 128 -14.89 -9.68 -12.26
CA ALA A 128 -15.24 -8.26 -12.31
C ALA A 128 -15.41 -7.67 -10.91
N ARG A 129 -14.77 -6.53 -10.66
CA ARG A 129 -15.11 -5.66 -9.54
C ARG A 129 -16.46 -5.01 -9.83
N LEU A 130 -17.27 -4.87 -8.78
CA LEU A 130 -18.56 -4.17 -8.86
C LEU A 130 -18.43 -2.82 -8.15
N TYR A 131 -19.11 -1.82 -8.69
CA TYR A 131 -19.12 -0.47 -8.15
C TYR A 131 -20.54 -0.13 -7.69
N PRO A 132 -20.82 -0.10 -6.38
CA PRO A 132 -22.17 0.10 -5.84
C PRO A 132 -22.83 1.41 -6.23
N ASN A 133 -22.05 2.45 -6.51
CA ASN A 133 -22.56 3.75 -6.94
C ASN A 133 -22.81 3.83 -8.46
N ASP A 134 -22.43 2.79 -9.22
CA ASP A 134 -22.72 2.67 -10.64
C ASP A 134 -24.13 2.08 -10.87
N PRO A 135 -24.91 2.59 -11.85
CA PRO A 135 -26.25 2.09 -12.15
C PRO A 135 -26.31 0.59 -12.47
N THR A 136 -25.22 0.01 -13.02
CA THR A 136 -25.13 -1.43 -13.33
C THR A 136 -25.16 -2.32 -12.10
N TYR A 137 -24.86 -1.78 -10.93
CA TYR A 137 -24.87 -2.56 -9.69
C TYR A 137 -26.24 -3.16 -9.33
N LYS A 138 -27.33 -2.45 -9.68
CA LYS A 138 -28.69 -2.98 -9.51
C LYS A 138 -28.89 -4.27 -10.34
N SER A 139 -28.38 -4.28 -11.56
CA SER A 139 -28.43 -5.48 -12.43
C SER A 139 -27.54 -6.57 -11.90
N ALA A 140 -26.33 -6.24 -11.41
CA ALA A 140 -25.44 -7.20 -10.79
C ALA A 140 -26.08 -7.85 -9.54
N LYS A 141 -26.69 -7.07 -8.65
CA LYS A 141 -27.45 -7.61 -7.50
C LYS A 141 -28.63 -8.50 -7.91
N LYS A 142 -29.34 -8.14 -8.99
CA LYS A 142 -30.45 -8.95 -9.49
C LYS A 142 -29.98 -10.30 -10.08
N ASN A 143 -28.92 -10.28 -10.89
CA ASN A 143 -28.47 -11.44 -11.65
C ASN A 143 -27.52 -12.35 -10.86
N TYR A 144 -26.77 -11.77 -9.88
CA TYR A 144 -25.67 -12.43 -9.17
C TYR A 144 -25.71 -12.24 -7.65
N ALA A 145 -26.91 -12.09 -7.04
CA ALA A 145 -27.05 -11.83 -5.59
C ALA A 145 -26.22 -12.81 -4.73
N ASP A 146 -26.33 -14.11 -5.01
CA ASP A 146 -25.62 -15.16 -4.27
C ASP A 146 -24.14 -15.31 -4.64
N ASN A 147 -23.67 -14.57 -5.66
CA ASN A 147 -22.33 -14.67 -6.22
C ASN A 147 -21.45 -13.45 -5.90
N ILE A 148 -22.02 -12.43 -5.25
CA ILE A 148 -21.23 -11.26 -4.82
C ILE A 148 -20.37 -11.68 -3.64
N THR A 149 -19.05 -11.58 -3.83
CA THR A 149 -18.05 -11.92 -2.82
C THR A 149 -17.15 -10.74 -2.53
N TYR A 150 -16.47 -10.76 -1.38
CA TYR A 150 -15.51 -9.74 -0.96
C TYR A 150 -14.15 -10.40 -0.80
N GLY A 151 -13.14 -9.91 -1.54
CA GLY A 151 -11.79 -10.48 -1.49
C GLY A 151 -11.15 -10.32 -0.12
N MET A 152 -10.22 -11.22 0.22
CA MET A 152 -9.32 -11.00 1.36
C MET A 152 -8.48 -9.76 1.13
N LEU A 153 -8.11 -9.09 2.22
CA LEU A 153 -7.18 -7.95 2.16
C LEU A 153 -5.78 -8.44 1.83
N THR A 154 -5.11 -7.68 0.97
CA THR A 154 -3.71 -7.92 0.59
C THR A 154 -2.76 -7.15 1.51
N GLY A 155 -1.44 -7.26 1.25
CA GLY A 155 -0.43 -6.45 1.90
C GLY A 155 -0.41 -4.99 1.45
N ASP A 156 -1.05 -4.66 0.32
CA ASP A 156 -1.05 -3.31 -0.21
C ASP A 156 -1.93 -2.38 0.63
N ILE A 157 -1.44 -1.17 0.88
CA ILE A 157 -2.14 -0.14 1.65
C ILE A 157 -2.21 1.16 0.86
N ARG A 158 -3.39 1.78 0.84
CA ARG A 158 -3.57 3.18 0.48
C ARG A 158 -3.63 4.03 1.75
N HIS A 159 -2.88 5.09 1.77
CA HIS A 159 -2.77 6.00 2.88
C HIS A 159 -2.75 7.46 2.41
N LEU A 160 -3.09 8.40 3.27
CA LEU A 160 -2.96 9.84 3.04
C LEU A 160 -1.70 10.32 3.72
N THR A 161 -0.91 11.13 3.01
CA THR A 161 0.28 11.78 3.54
C THR A 161 0.14 13.30 3.50
N TRP A 162 0.82 13.98 4.41
CA TRP A 162 0.91 15.43 4.51
C TRP A 162 2.18 15.94 3.87
N ASN A 163 2.10 17.06 3.15
CA ASN A 163 3.29 17.80 2.78
C ASN A 163 3.68 18.76 3.90
N LEU A 164 4.59 18.34 4.77
CA LEU A 164 5.04 19.11 5.95
C LEU A 164 5.95 20.29 5.58
N ASN A 165 6.47 20.29 4.35
CA ASN A 165 7.40 21.31 3.87
C ASN A 165 7.07 21.80 2.46
N ARG A 166 5.77 22.00 2.17
CA ARG A 166 5.34 22.49 0.86
C ARG A 166 6.02 23.81 0.50
N THR A 167 6.58 23.86 -0.71
CA THR A 167 7.26 25.04 -1.27
C THR A 167 6.69 25.43 -2.64
N SER A 168 5.88 24.58 -3.27
CA SER A 168 5.17 24.86 -4.51
C SER A 168 3.71 25.20 -4.24
N PHE A 169 3.24 26.30 -4.83
CA PHE A 169 1.88 26.83 -4.66
C PHE A 169 1.28 27.27 -6.00
N LYS A 170 1.55 26.51 -7.08
CA LYS A 170 1.11 26.83 -8.44
C LYS A 170 -0.39 26.59 -8.66
N ASN A 171 -0.91 25.54 -7.99
CA ASN A 171 -2.28 25.06 -8.15
C ASN A 171 -3.21 25.43 -6.99
N THR A 172 -2.80 26.35 -6.12
CA THR A 172 -3.60 26.79 -4.98
C THR A 172 -4.28 28.13 -5.21
N LYS A 173 -5.38 28.35 -4.48
CA LYS A 173 -6.05 29.66 -4.36
C LYS A 173 -5.72 30.36 -3.03
N LYS A 174 -4.91 29.73 -2.17
CA LYS A 174 -4.51 30.27 -0.85
C LYS A 174 -3.59 31.48 -1.03
N ASP A 175 -3.84 32.54 -0.29
CA ASP A 175 -2.90 33.64 -0.14
C ASP A 175 -1.67 33.23 0.71
N PRO A 176 -0.60 34.05 0.76
CA PRO A 176 0.62 33.70 1.51
C PRO A 176 0.39 33.42 3.01
N ALA A 177 -0.57 34.11 3.65
CA ALA A 177 -0.88 33.89 5.07
C ALA A 177 -1.55 32.53 5.27
N GLN A 178 -2.46 32.15 4.38
CA GLN A 178 -3.10 30.84 4.37
C GLN A 178 -2.13 29.70 4.03
N GLN A 179 -1.13 29.95 3.17
CA GLN A 179 -0.07 29.00 2.87
C GLN A 179 0.78 28.72 4.12
N ASP A 180 1.21 29.77 4.83
CA ASP A 180 1.98 29.66 6.09
C ASP A 180 1.16 28.98 7.20
N ALA A 181 -0.11 29.36 7.36
CA ALA A 181 -1.03 28.73 8.31
C ALA A 181 -1.19 27.22 8.07
N GLY A 182 -1.35 26.80 6.82
CA GLY A 182 -1.40 25.38 6.44
C GLY A 182 -0.12 24.62 6.81
N LYS A 183 1.04 25.20 6.51
CA LYS A 183 2.34 24.60 6.83
C LYS A 183 2.55 24.46 8.35
N LYS A 184 2.26 25.51 9.15
CA LYS A 184 2.35 25.46 10.60
C LYS A 184 1.41 24.42 11.18
N ALA A 185 0.15 24.39 10.73
CA ALA A 185 -0.84 23.44 11.18
C ALA A 185 -0.42 21.98 10.90
N LEU A 186 0.08 21.68 9.71
CA LEU A 186 0.55 20.33 9.36
C LEU A 186 1.80 19.89 10.15
N ASN A 187 2.61 20.82 10.68
CA ASN A 187 3.72 20.50 11.56
C ASN A 187 3.30 20.36 13.04
N ASN A 188 2.08 20.75 13.41
CA ASN A 188 1.54 20.55 14.75
C ASN A 188 0.94 19.13 14.88
N LYS A 189 1.41 18.33 15.85
CA LYS A 189 0.97 16.95 16.06
C LYS A 189 -0.53 16.87 16.40
N ASP A 190 -0.99 17.70 17.32
CA ASP A 190 -2.38 17.70 17.78
C ASP A 190 -3.34 18.05 16.63
N PHE A 191 -2.91 18.92 15.71
CA PHE A 191 -3.68 19.23 14.50
C PHE A 191 -3.79 18.00 13.58
N ARG A 192 -2.70 17.28 13.34
CA ARG A 192 -2.75 16.06 12.52
C ARG A 192 -3.62 14.98 13.16
N GLN A 193 -3.51 14.78 14.48
CA GLN A 193 -4.37 13.86 15.23
C GLN A 193 -5.84 14.28 15.16
N ALA A 194 -6.13 15.58 15.28
CA ALA A 194 -7.49 16.10 15.12
C ALA A 194 -8.09 15.73 13.76
N ILE A 195 -7.32 15.89 12.67
CA ILE A 195 -7.77 15.49 11.33
C ILE A 195 -7.95 13.97 11.24
N GLN A 196 -7.04 13.17 11.81
CA GLN A 196 -7.13 11.71 11.81
C GLN A 196 -8.41 11.23 12.52
N PHE A 197 -8.76 11.79 13.68
CA PHE A 197 -10.00 11.46 14.39
C PHE A 197 -11.26 12.06 13.74
N ALA A 198 -11.13 13.15 12.96
CA ALA A 198 -12.24 13.76 12.23
C ALA A 198 -12.59 13.03 10.93
N PHE A 199 -11.69 12.20 10.40
CA PHE A 199 -11.83 11.53 9.11
C PHE A 199 -12.67 10.25 9.22
N ASP A 200 -13.91 10.27 8.75
CA ASP A 200 -14.78 9.09 8.60
C ASP A 200 -14.35 8.26 7.39
N ARG A 201 -13.42 7.33 7.63
CA ARG A 201 -12.88 6.45 6.57
C ARG A 201 -13.91 5.44 6.08
N ALA A 202 -14.91 5.11 6.89
CA ALA A 202 -16.00 4.23 6.48
C ALA A 202 -16.88 4.94 5.43
N SER A 203 -17.25 6.19 5.65
CA SER A 203 -18.00 7.00 4.67
C SER A 203 -17.19 7.26 3.40
N PHE A 204 -15.88 7.50 3.53
CA PHE A 204 -14.94 7.60 2.41
C PHE A 204 -14.92 6.33 1.58
N GLN A 205 -14.74 5.16 2.20
CA GLN A 205 -14.74 3.87 1.51
C GLN A 205 -16.10 3.51 0.90
N ALA A 206 -17.21 3.96 1.51
CA ALA A 206 -18.54 3.72 0.97
C ALA A 206 -18.74 4.31 -0.43
N GLN A 207 -17.96 5.34 -0.81
CA GLN A 207 -18.03 5.96 -2.15
C GLN A 207 -17.65 4.96 -3.25
N THR A 208 -16.80 3.99 -2.95
CA THR A 208 -16.34 2.97 -3.91
C THR A 208 -16.81 1.56 -3.61
N ALA A 209 -16.99 1.20 -2.34
CA ALA A 209 -17.37 -0.14 -1.92
C ALA A 209 -18.86 -0.29 -1.58
N GLY A 210 -19.60 0.83 -1.46
CA GLY A 210 -20.99 0.87 -1.02
C GLY A 210 -21.16 0.68 0.49
N GLN A 211 -22.37 0.95 0.98
CA GLN A 211 -22.67 0.91 2.43
C GLN A 211 -22.46 -0.48 3.04
N ASP A 212 -22.79 -1.55 2.30
CA ASP A 212 -22.67 -2.95 2.77
C ASP A 212 -21.20 -3.39 2.99
N ALA A 213 -20.23 -2.65 2.43
CA ALA A 213 -18.81 -2.98 2.47
C ALA A 213 -17.92 -1.81 2.93
N LYS A 214 -18.51 -0.76 3.50
CA LYS A 214 -17.81 0.49 3.84
C LYS A 214 -16.63 0.33 4.80
N THR A 215 -16.59 -0.74 5.59
CA THR A 215 -15.47 -1.02 6.50
C THR A 215 -14.58 -2.17 6.03
N LYS A 216 -15.06 -3.01 5.10
CA LYS A 216 -14.39 -4.29 4.76
C LYS A 216 -12.96 -4.17 4.23
N ALA A 217 -12.59 -3.02 3.68
CA ALA A 217 -11.25 -2.75 3.18
C ALA A 217 -10.42 -1.85 4.10
N LEU A 218 -11.00 -1.33 5.19
CA LEU A 218 -10.29 -0.41 6.07
C LEU A 218 -9.10 -1.08 6.75
N ARG A 219 -8.02 -0.33 6.83
CA ARG A 219 -6.77 -0.68 7.53
C ARG A 219 -6.32 0.49 8.39
N ASN A 220 -5.88 0.21 9.62
CA ASN A 220 -5.63 1.23 10.63
C ASN A 220 -4.15 1.51 10.89
N MET A 221 -3.24 0.82 10.19
CA MET A 221 -1.79 0.99 10.33
C MET A 221 -1.09 0.60 9.04
N LEU A 222 0.13 1.05 8.83
CA LEU A 222 0.89 0.75 7.60
C LEU A 222 1.18 -0.75 7.49
N VAL A 223 1.74 -1.34 8.54
CA VAL A 223 1.98 -2.79 8.59
C VAL A 223 0.65 -3.51 8.80
N PRO A 224 0.25 -4.49 7.96
CA PRO A 224 -0.95 -5.27 8.22
C PRO A 224 -0.91 -5.90 9.63
N PRO A 225 -1.99 -5.86 10.43
CA PRO A 225 -1.97 -6.35 11.82
C PRO A 225 -1.50 -7.81 11.95
N THR A 226 -1.76 -8.64 10.94
CA THR A 226 -1.39 -10.07 10.90
C THR A 226 -0.20 -10.36 9.97
N PHE A 227 0.63 -9.36 9.66
CA PHE A 227 1.76 -9.50 8.75
C PHE A 227 2.85 -10.43 9.30
N VAL A 228 3.15 -10.27 10.57
CA VAL A 228 4.03 -11.16 11.37
C VAL A 228 3.37 -11.48 12.71
N THR A 229 3.87 -12.50 13.37
CA THR A 229 3.48 -12.89 14.75
C THR A 229 4.63 -12.63 15.70
N ILE A 230 4.30 -12.36 16.98
CA ILE A 230 5.23 -12.13 18.08
C ILE A 230 4.81 -13.08 19.21
N GLY A 231 5.49 -14.20 19.32
CA GLY A 231 5.00 -15.31 20.13
C GLY A 231 3.62 -15.77 19.63
N GLU A 232 2.61 -15.77 20.51
CA GLU A 232 1.22 -16.12 20.17
C GLU A 232 0.36 -14.94 19.68
N ASN A 233 0.87 -13.70 19.77
CA ASN A 233 0.15 -12.49 19.40
C ASN A 233 0.38 -12.09 17.93
N ASP A 234 -0.57 -11.39 17.34
CA ASP A 234 -0.34 -10.69 16.10
C ASP A 234 0.39 -9.35 16.33
N PHE A 235 1.03 -8.83 15.28
CA PHE A 235 1.75 -7.57 15.31
C PHE A 235 0.87 -6.39 15.75
N GLY A 236 -0.38 -6.33 15.27
CA GLY A 236 -1.31 -5.25 15.58
C GLY A 236 -1.62 -5.16 17.07
N SER A 237 -1.75 -6.32 17.75
CA SER A 237 -2.01 -6.36 19.18
C SER A 237 -0.84 -5.82 20.02
N GLU A 238 0.40 -5.98 19.57
CA GLU A 238 1.56 -5.37 20.23
C GLU A 238 1.60 -3.86 19.99
N VAL A 239 1.27 -3.40 18.76
CA VAL A 239 1.15 -1.96 18.46
C VAL A 239 0.08 -1.30 19.33
N GLU A 240 -1.10 -1.92 19.52
CA GLU A 240 -2.18 -1.40 20.38
C GLU A 240 -1.71 -1.21 21.82
N LYS A 241 -0.95 -2.15 22.36
CA LYS A 241 -0.39 -2.06 23.73
C LYS A 241 0.55 -0.86 23.88
N ASP A 242 1.49 -0.69 22.94
CA ASP A 242 2.43 0.42 22.99
C ASP A 242 1.72 1.76 22.79
N LEU A 243 0.81 1.85 21.82
CA LEU A 243 0.05 3.05 21.51
C LEU A 243 -0.79 3.51 22.72
N ALA A 244 -1.43 2.59 23.44
CA ALA A 244 -2.23 2.90 24.62
C ALA A 244 -1.42 3.55 25.78
N THR A 245 -0.08 3.49 25.72
CA THR A 245 0.81 4.16 26.69
C THR A 245 1.13 5.60 26.32
N MET A 246 0.83 6.04 25.08
CA MET A 246 1.24 7.34 24.53
C MET A 246 0.26 8.46 24.87
N GLY A 247 -1.01 8.12 25.16
CA GLY A 247 -2.02 9.11 25.55
C GLY A 247 -3.37 8.47 25.84
N ASP A 248 -4.25 9.23 26.52
CA ASP A 248 -5.60 8.75 26.85
C ASP A 248 -6.47 8.58 25.59
N GLU A 249 -6.19 9.35 24.55
CA GLU A 249 -6.85 9.29 23.24
C GLU A 249 -6.69 7.94 22.55
N TRP A 250 -5.67 7.14 22.92
CA TRP A 250 -5.35 5.87 22.28
C TRP A 250 -5.88 4.63 23.02
N LYS A 251 -6.36 4.77 24.28
CA LYS A 251 -6.70 3.63 25.15
C LYS A 251 -7.80 2.71 24.62
N ASP A 252 -8.72 3.22 23.80
CA ASP A 252 -9.84 2.49 23.23
C ASP A 252 -9.74 2.30 21.71
N VAL A 253 -8.58 2.59 21.13
CA VAL A 253 -8.35 2.42 19.68
C VAL A 253 -8.15 0.94 19.34
N ASN A 254 -8.84 0.49 18.29
CA ASN A 254 -8.73 -0.86 17.76
C ASN A 254 -8.10 -0.80 16.37
N LEU A 255 -6.92 -1.40 16.22
CA LEU A 255 -6.13 -1.37 14.98
C LEU A 255 -6.38 -2.55 14.05
N LYS A 256 -7.33 -3.45 14.37
CA LYS A 256 -7.69 -4.57 13.48
C LYS A 256 -8.21 -4.07 12.14
N ASP A 257 -7.97 -4.85 11.10
CA ASP A 257 -8.54 -4.59 9.76
C ASP A 257 -10.09 -4.68 9.75
N ALA A 258 -10.68 -4.15 8.71
CA ALA A 258 -12.12 -4.20 8.40
C ALA A 258 -13.04 -3.45 9.38
N GLN A 259 -12.51 -2.47 10.08
CA GLN A 259 -13.26 -1.54 10.94
C GLN A 259 -12.54 -0.19 10.99
N ASP A 260 -13.24 0.89 11.34
CA ASP A 260 -12.65 2.21 11.57
C ASP A 260 -12.22 2.34 13.03
N GLY A 261 -10.91 2.32 13.27
CA GLY A 261 -10.33 2.42 14.61
C GLY A 261 -10.15 3.86 15.13
N PHE A 262 -10.28 4.87 14.24
CA PHE A 262 -9.93 6.25 14.60
C PHE A 262 -11.10 7.22 14.61
N TYR A 263 -12.07 7.08 13.71
CA TYR A 263 -13.13 8.09 13.61
C TYR A 263 -13.84 8.34 14.92
N ASN A 264 -13.62 9.52 15.50
CA ASN A 264 -14.22 9.97 16.74
C ASN A 264 -14.26 11.51 16.79
N PRO A 265 -15.40 12.15 16.44
CA PRO A 265 -15.52 13.60 16.42
C PRO A 265 -15.23 14.30 17.75
N GLU A 266 -15.48 13.65 18.90
CA GLU A 266 -15.20 14.26 20.21
C GLU A 266 -13.70 14.30 20.50
N LYS A 267 -12.96 13.20 20.20
CA LYS A 267 -11.49 13.21 20.24
C LYS A 267 -10.92 14.23 19.25
N ALA A 268 -11.47 14.30 18.03
CA ALA A 268 -11.07 15.30 17.04
C ALA A 268 -11.15 16.73 17.57
N LYS A 269 -12.25 17.07 18.23
CA LYS A 269 -12.42 18.40 18.84
C LYS A 269 -11.47 18.65 20.00
N ALA A 270 -11.19 17.63 20.82
CA ALA A 270 -10.28 17.74 21.96
C ALA A 270 -8.84 18.01 21.47
N GLU A 271 -8.35 17.23 20.50
CA GLU A 271 -7.02 17.45 19.91
C GLU A 271 -6.95 18.79 19.16
N PHE A 272 -8.02 19.15 18.43
CA PHE A 272 -8.07 20.45 17.77
C PHE A 272 -8.02 21.62 18.74
N ALA A 273 -8.61 21.52 19.91
CA ALA A 273 -8.56 22.59 20.92
C ALA A 273 -7.11 22.86 21.39
N LYS A 274 -6.33 21.79 21.62
CA LYS A 274 -4.88 21.89 21.93
C LYS A 274 -4.13 22.53 20.77
N ALA A 275 -4.34 22.04 19.55
CA ALA A 275 -3.72 22.58 18.35
C ALA A 275 -4.05 24.05 18.13
N LYS A 276 -5.31 24.44 18.33
CA LYS A 276 -5.77 25.82 18.14
C LYS A 276 -5.09 26.80 19.09
N GLU A 277 -4.91 26.41 20.36
CA GLU A 277 -4.18 27.22 21.35
C GLU A 277 -2.74 27.45 20.91
N ALA A 278 -2.01 26.38 20.57
CA ALA A 278 -0.60 26.45 20.13
C ALA A 278 -0.45 27.27 18.83
N LEU A 279 -1.27 26.97 17.81
CA LEU A 279 -1.23 27.64 16.52
C LEU A 279 -1.60 29.13 16.61
N THR A 280 -2.55 29.50 17.48
CA THR A 280 -2.88 30.91 17.73
C THR A 280 -1.68 31.65 18.33
N ALA A 281 -0.95 31.02 19.26
CA ALA A 281 0.27 31.60 19.83
C ALA A 281 1.37 31.81 18.78
N GLU A 282 1.39 30.98 17.72
CA GLU A 282 2.27 31.10 16.56
C GLU A 282 1.78 32.10 15.49
N GLY A 283 0.64 32.79 15.76
CA GLY A 283 0.07 33.80 14.87
C GLY A 283 -0.75 33.20 13.70
N VAL A 284 -1.16 31.96 13.78
CA VAL A 284 -2.05 31.34 12.77
C VAL A 284 -3.44 31.91 12.90
N THR A 285 -4.02 32.32 11.76
CA THR A 285 -5.41 32.72 11.64
C THR A 285 -6.27 31.59 11.08
N PHE A 286 -7.45 31.43 11.61
CA PHE A 286 -8.41 30.40 11.18
C PHE A 286 -9.44 30.96 10.21
N PRO A 287 -9.99 30.14 9.28
CA PRO A 287 -9.76 28.70 9.15
C PRO A 287 -8.40 28.36 8.51
N VAL A 288 -7.78 27.28 8.97
CA VAL A 288 -6.68 26.64 8.24
C VAL A 288 -7.23 26.02 6.96
N GLN A 289 -6.59 26.26 5.82
CA GLN A 289 -6.99 25.72 4.53
C GLN A 289 -6.01 24.64 4.07
N LEU A 290 -6.54 23.48 3.66
CA LEU A 290 -5.78 22.32 3.20
C LEU A 290 -6.15 21.96 1.76
N ASP A 291 -5.19 21.98 0.85
CA ASP A 291 -5.37 21.61 -0.55
C ASP A 291 -5.20 20.10 -0.74
N TYR A 292 -6.24 19.46 -1.28
CA TYR A 292 -6.26 18.04 -1.61
C TYR A 292 -6.54 17.85 -3.10
N PRO A 293 -5.50 17.75 -3.96
CA PRO A 293 -5.66 17.53 -5.38
C PRO A 293 -6.12 16.10 -5.70
N VAL A 294 -7.00 15.99 -6.65
CA VAL A 294 -7.52 14.73 -7.20
C VAL A 294 -7.56 14.79 -8.72
N ASP A 295 -7.42 13.63 -9.36
CA ASP A 295 -7.61 13.52 -10.80
C ASP A 295 -9.10 13.70 -11.17
N GLN A 296 -9.43 14.74 -11.90
CA GLN A 296 -10.80 15.05 -12.33
C GLN A 296 -11.41 13.96 -13.22
N ALA A 297 -10.60 13.17 -13.91
CA ALA A 297 -11.08 12.07 -14.75
C ALA A 297 -11.57 10.87 -13.91
N ASN A 298 -11.17 10.78 -12.64
CA ASN A 298 -11.55 9.66 -11.75
C ASN A 298 -12.65 10.08 -10.77
N ALA A 299 -13.91 9.93 -11.19
CA ALA A 299 -15.07 10.30 -10.37
C ALA A 299 -15.09 9.64 -8.98
N ALA A 300 -14.54 8.43 -8.83
CA ALA A 300 -14.50 7.74 -7.56
C ALA A 300 -13.56 8.45 -6.57
N THR A 301 -12.37 8.87 -7.00
CA THR A 301 -11.43 9.61 -6.15
C THR A 301 -11.94 11.01 -5.80
N VAL A 302 -12.65 11.66 -6.72
CA VAL A 302 -13.32 12.95 -6.44
C VAL A 302 -14.36 12.77 -5.33
N GLN A 303 -15.22 11.75 -5.41
CA GLN A 303 -16.23 11.47 -4.37
C GLN A 303 -15.60 11.12 -3.02
N GLU A 304 -14.54 10.35 -3.02
CA GLU A 304 -13.76 10.03 -1.81
C GLU A 304 -13.19 11.29 -1.16
N ALA A 305 -12.56 12.18 -1.93
CA ALA A 305 -12.03 13.44 -1.41
C ALA A 305 -13.12 14.38 -0.88
N GLN A 306 -14.29 14.43 -1.54
CA GLN A 306 -15.45 15.18 -1.04
C GLN A 306 -15.98 14.58 0.28
N SER A 307 -15.95 13.25 0.45
CA SER A 307 -16.32 12.58 1.70
C SER A 307 -15.32 12.92 2.83
N PHE A 308 -14.01 12.93 2.54
CA PHE A 308 -12.98 13.40 3.48
C PHE A 308 -13.26 14.83 3.93
N LYS A 309 -13.45 15.76 2.97
CA LYS A 309 -13.81 17.16 3.23
C LYS A 309 -15.03 17.26 4.14
N GLN A 310 -16.11 16.56 3.81
CA GLN A 310 -17.37 16.61 4.57
C GLN A 310 -17.18 16.15 6.02
N SER A 311 -16.48 15.05 6.26
CA SER A 311 -16.27 14.51 7.59
C SER A 311 -15.39 15.43 8.46
N VAL A 312 -14.30 15.95 7.90
CA VAL A 312 -13.38 16.85 8.61
C VAL A 312 -14.07 18.18 8.94
N GLU A 313 -14.70 18.80 7.96
CA GLU A 313 -15.41 20.08 8.17
C GLU A 313 -16.64 19.96 9.10
N ALA A 314 -17.34 18.81 9.10
CA ALA A 314 -18.43 18.54 10.00
C ALA A 314 -17.96 18.31 11.45
N SER A 315 -16.83 17.65 11.63
CA SER A 315 -16.28 17.35 12.97
C SER A 315 -15.63 18.56 13.62
N LEU A 316 -14.89 19.37 12.87
CA LEU A 316 -14.07 20.47 13.39
C LEU A 316 -14.68 21.87 13.21
N GLY A 317 -15.65 22.03 12.28
CA GLY A 317 -16.24 23.31 11.91
C GLY A 317 -15.45 24.01 10.79
N LYS A 318 -16.19 24.60 9.83
CA LYS A 318 -15.59 25.34 8.69
C LYS A 318 -14.90 26.63 9.10
N GLU A 319 -15.24 27.15 10.26
CA GLU A 319 -14.56 28.30 10.87
C GLU A 319 -13.16 27.95 11.40
N ASN A 320 -12.85 26.65 11.49
CA ASN A 320 -11.57 26.12 11.97
C ASN A 320 -10.73 25.51 10.85
N VAL A 321 -11.34 24.65 10.01
CA VAL A 321 -10.65 23.93 8.93
C VAL A 321 -11.50 23.92 7.66
N ILE A 322 -10.89 24.21 6.53
CA ILE A 322 -11.48 24.07 5.19
C ILE A 322 -10.61 23.13 4.38
N VAL A 323 -11.19 22.12 3.77
CA VAL A 323 -10.53 21.25 2.80
C VAL A 323 -10.89 21.71 1.39
N ASN A 324 -9.88 22.12 0.62
CA ASN A 324 -10.01 22.51 -0.78
C ASN A 324 -9.77 21.26 -1.65
N VAL A 325 -10.81 20.61 -2.13
CA VAL A 325 -10.67 19.55 -3.12
C VAL A 325 -10.37 20.20 -4.46
N LEU A 326 -9.16 19.97 -4.99
CA LEU A 326 -8.69 20.55 -6.25
C LEU A 326 -8.76 19.50 -7.35
N GLU A 327 -9.79 19.58 -8.18
CA GLU A 327 -9.92 18.72 -9.35
C GLU A 327 -8.95 19.21 -10.43
N THR A 328 -7.94 18.40 -10.75
CA THR A 328 -6.87 18.72 -11.71
C THR A 328 -6.86 17.74 -12.86
N GLU A 329 -6.32 18.19 -14.01
CA GLU A 329 -6.04 17.30 -15.15
C GLU A 329 -5.12 16.16 -14.73
N THR A 330 -5.31 14.96 -15.29
CA THR A 330 -4.53 13.75 -14.98
C THR A 330 -3.02 14.02 -15.02
N SER A 331 -2.53 14.67 -16.06
CA SER A 331 -1.10 15.00 -16.22
C SER A 331 -0.57 15.93 -15.13
N THR A 332 -1.38 16.89 -14.70
CA THR A 332 -1.03 17.81 -13.58
C THR A 332 -1.04 17.06 -12.25
N HIS A 333 -2.08 16.22 -12.02
CA HIS A 333 -2.17 15.40 -10.83
C HIS A 333 -0.96 14.45 -10.69
N GLU A 334 -0.60 13.78 -11.76
CA GLU A 334 0.54 12.87 -11.80
C GLU A 334 1.88 13.61 -11.61
N ALA A 335 2.08 14.74 -12.28
CA ALA A 335 3.32 15.51 -12.20
C ALA A 335 3.60 16.08 -10.81
N GLN A 336 2.56 16.46 -10.06
CA GLN A 336 2.69 17.01 -8.71
C GLN A 336 2.70 15.93 -7.60
N GLY A 337 2.47 14.68 -7.94
CA GLY A 337 2.37 13.57 -7.00
C GLY A 337 3.24 12.37 -7.37
N PHE A 338 2.75 11.52 -8.26
CA PHE A 338 3.38 10.23 -8.58
C PHE A 338 4.71 10.39 -9.33
N TYR A 339 4.77 11.29 -10.31
CA TYR A 339 5.98 11.57 -11.10
C TYR A 339 6.84 12.70 -10.56
N ALA A 340 6.49 13.27 -9.41
CA ALA A 340 7.35 14.27 -8.78
C ALA A 340 8.67 13.63 -8.36
N GLU A 341 9.78 14.13 -8.88
CA GLU A 341 11.13 13.60 -8.63
C GLU A 341 11.78 14.23 -7.40
N THR A 342 11.29 15.40 -6.99
CA THR A 342 11.82 16.15 -5.86
C THR A 342 10.70 16.69 -4.96
N PRO A 343 10.97 16.96 -3.66
CA PRO A 343 9.99 17.53 -2.75
C PRO A 343 9.41 18.88 -3.24
N GLU A 344 10.20 19.67 -3.96
CA GLU A 344 9.80 20.98 -4.46
C GLU A 344 8.75 20.90 -5.61
N GLN A 345 8.57 19.73 -6.20
CA GLN A 345 7.53 19.47 -7.19
C GLN A 345 6.19 19.07 -6.55
N GLN A 346 6.19 18.75 -5.27
CA GLN A 346 5.00 18.30 -4.52
C GLN A 346 4.10 19.51 -4.20
N ASP A 347 3.06 19.73 -5.00
CA ASP A 347 2.20 20.93 -4.93
C ASP A 347 0.81 20.60 -4.31
N TYR A 348 0.80 20.25 -3.03
CA TYR A 348 -0.39 19.90 -2.25
C TYR A 348 -0.10 20.00 -0.76
N ASP A 349 -1.17 19.98 0.06
CA ASP A 349 -1.08 19.77 1.50
C ASP A 349 -1.35 18.31 1.87
N ILE A 350 -2.24 17.64 1.11
CA ILE A 350 -2.64 16.24 1.31
C ILE A 350 -2.55 15.51 -0.02
N ILE A 351 -2.04 14.28 -0.02
CA ILE A 351 -2.09 13.39 -1.18
C ILE A 351 -2.34 11.95 -0.77
N SER A 352 -3.02 11.20 -1.64
CA SER A 352 -3.15 9.74 -1.54
C SER A 352 -1.90 9.05 -2.07
N SER A 353 -1.43 8.05 -1.35
CA SER A 353 -0.27 7.24 -1.70
C SER A 353 -0.59 5.75 -1.53
N TRP A 354 0.21 4.89 -2.16
CA TRP A 354 0.12 3.44 -2.05
C TRP A 354 1.47 2.86 -1.69
N TRP A 355 1.42 1.79 -0.90
CA TRP A 355 2.58 0.96 -0.64
C TRP A 355 2.20 -0.51 -0.59
N GLY A 356 3.15 -1.38 -0.92
CA GLY A 356 3.03 -2.83 -0.77
C GLY A 356 4.37 -3.42 -0.33
N PRO A 357 4.38 -4.56 0.37
CA PRO A 357 5.60 -5.10 0.93
C PRO A 357 6.52 -5.67 -0.15
N ASP A 358 7.80 -5.31 -0.07
CA ASP A 358 8.85 -5.86 -0.94
C ASP A 358 9.39 -7.19 -0.39
N TYR A 359 9.35 -7.36 0.95
CA TYR A 359 9.84 -8.55 1.65
C TYR A 359 9.07 -8.78 2.96
N GLN A 360 9.24 -9.95 3.57
CA GLN A 360 8.48 -10.41 4.74
C GLN A 360 9.12 -9.94 6.06
N ASP A 361 9.16 -8.63 6.28
CA ASP A 361 9.60 -8.00 7.55
C ASP A 361 8.87 -6.66 7.71
N PRO A 362 8.40 -6.26 8.92
CA PRO A 362 7.70 -4.99 9.14
C PRO A 362 8.45 -3.76 8.63
N ARG A 363 9.75 -3.82 8.59
CA ARG A 363 10.62 -2.79 8.06
C ARG A 363 10.20 -2.32 6.66
N THR A 364 9.74 -3.25 5.79
CA THR A 364 9.35 -2.90 4.40
C THR A 364 8.25 -1.84 4.31
N TYR A 365 7.42 -1.72 5.37
CA TYR A 365 6.40 -0.67 5.47
C TYR A 365 6.89 0.55 6.22
N LEU A 366 7.70 0.36 7.24
CA LEU A 366 8.08 1.44 8.16
C LEU A 366 9.23 2.28 7.59
N ASP A 367 10.15 1.68 6.83
CA ASP A 367 11.25 2.41 6.19
C ASP A 367 10.77 3.49 5.20
N ILE A 368 9.53 3.41 4.67
CA ILE A 368 9.03 4.43 3.72
C ILE A 368 8.86 5.82 4.35
N MET A 369 8.67 5.86 5.68
CA MET A 369 8.57 7.09 6.47
C MET A 369 9.92 7.48 7.10
N SER A 370 11.01 6.74 6.81
CA SER A 370 12.35 7.08 7.28
C SER A 370 12.82 8.39 6.64
N PRO A 371 13.21 9.42 7.42
CA PRO A 371 13.73 10.66 6.88
C PRO A 371 15.12 10.51 6.24
N VAL A 372 15.75 9.33 6.39
CA VAL A 372 17.08 9.03 5.81
C VAL A 372 16.97 8.14 4.58
N GLY A 373 16.03 7.18 4.57
CA GLY A 373 15.95 6.11 3.57
C GLY A 373 14.60 5.94 2.91
N GLY A 374 13.56 6.73 3.24
CA GLY A 374 12.19 6.53 2.81
C GLY A 374 11.89 6.73 1.31
N GLY A 375 12.90 7.05 0.50
CA GLY A 375 12.79 7.10 -0.96
C GLY A 375 11.71 8.06 -1.45
N SER A 376 10.88 7.60 -2.38
CA SER A 376 9.82 8.44 -2.98
C SER A 376 8.67 8.75 -2.02
N VAL A 377 8.48 7.99 -0.95
CA VAL A 377 7.36 8.24 -0.02
C VAL A 377 7.70 9.37 0.93
N ILE A 378 8.92 9.40 1.50
CA ILE A 378 9.32 10.53 2.36
C ILE A 378 9.35 11.86 1.61
N GLN A 379 9.62 11.84 0.30
CA GLN A 379 9.52 13.04 -0.55
C GLN A 379 8.10 13.62 -0.56
N LYS A 380 7.07 12.80 -0.46
CA LYS A 380 5.66 13.26 -0.42
C LYS A 380 5.34 14.06 0.83
N LEU A 381 6.15 13.91 1.88
CA LEU A 381 6.08 14.76 3.07
C LEU A 381 6.83 16.08 2.90
N GLY A 382 7.35 16.41 1.71
CA GLY A 382 8.15 17.59 1.45
C GLY A 382 9.59 17.46 2.00
N ILE A 383 10.04 16.26 2.32
CA ILE A 383 11.35 15.97 2.93
C ILE A 383 12.23 15.27 1.90
N LYS A 384 13.42 15.81 1.67
CA LYS A 384 14.47 15.15 0.92
C LYS A 384 15.29 14.26 1.86
N ALA A 385 15.44 12.99 1.53
CA ALA A 385 16.14 12.02 2.37
C ALA A 385 17.53 12.53 2.84
N GLY A 386 17.76 12.51 4.14
CA GLY A 386 18.97 13.02 4.78
C GLY A 386 19.08 14.54 4.89
N GLN A 387 18.04 15.29 4.51
CA GLN A 387 17.98 16.75 4.55
C GLN A 387 16.78 17.26 5.37
N ASN A 388 16.55 18.59 5.40
CA ASN A 388 15.39 19.23 6.05
C ASN A 388 15.26 18.86 7.53
N GLN A 389 16.36 18.93 8.29
CA GLN A 389 16.43 18.46 9.68
C GLN A 389 15.48 19.21 10.62
N ASP A 390 15.18 20.48 10.34
CA ASP A 390 14.20 21.30 11.05
C ASP A 390 12.77 20.73 10.92
N VAL A 391 12.36 20.34 9.72
CA VAL A 391 11.05 19.71 9.46
C VAL A 391 11.00 18.30 10.04
N VAL A 392 12.10 17.54 9.91
CA VAL A 392 12.24 16.19 10.47
C VAL A 392 12.05 16.22 12.00
N ALA A 393 12.73 17.16 12.68
CA ALA A 393 12.61 17.31 14.13
C ALA A 393 11.20 17.79 14.55
N ALA A 394 10.65 18.79 13.85
CA ALA A 394 9.29 19.29 14.13
C ALA A 394 8.21 18.21 13.99
N ALA A 395 8.39 17.29 13.04
CA ALA A 395 7.48 16.15 12.85
C ALA A 395 7.77 14.95 13.78
N GLY A 396 8.86 14.97 14.57
CA GLY A 396 9.31 13.86 15.43
C GLY A 396 9.90 12.67 14.65
N LEU A 397 10.25 12.88 13.37
CA LEU A 397 10.77 11.83 12.51
C LEU A 397 12.22 11.42 12.82
N ASP A 398 12.96 12.24 13.55
CA ASP A 398 14.28 11.92 14.13
C ASP A 398 14.17 10.82 15.21
N THR A 399 13.21 10.97 16.12
CA THR A 399 12.88 9.94 17.12
C THR A 399 12.38 8.66 16.44
N TYR A 400 11.52 8.79 15.42
CA TYR A 400 11.07 7.66 14.63
C TYR A 400 12.24 6.93 13.96
N GLN A 401 13.21 7.64 13.38
CA GLN A 401 14.42 7.04 12.81
C GLN A 401 15.21 6.25 13.85
N THR A 402 15.36 6.80 15.06
CA THR A 402 16.03 6.08 16.16
C THR A 402 15.34 4.75 16.46
N LEU A 403 14.00 4.74 16.53
CA LEU A 403 13.24 3.49 16.75
C LEU A 403 13.41 2.47 15.61
N LEU A 404 13.49 2.94 14.36
CA LEU A 404 13.78 2.08 13.21
C LEU A 404 15.17 1.48 13.29
N ASP A 405 16.17 2.27 13.68
CA ASP A 405 17.57 1.81 13.79
C ASP A 405 17.75 0.82 14.93
N GLU A 406 17.12 1.04 16.08
CA GLU A 406 17.08 0.09 17.20
C GLU A 406 16.48 -1.26 16.77
N ALA A 407 15.32 -1.24 16.09
CA ALA A 407 14.69 -2.45 15.59
C ALA A 407 15.56 -3.16 14.53
N ALA A 408 16.19 -2.41 13.64
CA ALA A 408 17.04 -2.93 12.57
C ALA A 408 18.35 -3.54 13.09
N ALA A 409 18.81 -3.16 14.29
CA ALA A 409 19.99 -3.72 14.92
C ALA A 409 19.77 -5.14 15.49
N ILE A 410 18.52 -5.52 15.77
CA ILE A 410 18.17 -6.85 16.26
C ILE A 410 18.12 -7.81 15.06
N THR A 411 19.02 -8.79 14.99
CA THR A 411 19.18 -9.68 13.84
C THR A 411 19.03 -11.18 14.15
N ASP A 412 19.05 -11.56 15.41
CA ASP A 412 19.09 -12.95 15.92
C ASP A 412 17.82 -13.37 16.69
N ASP A 413 16.93 -12.43 16.98
CA ASP A 413 15.66 -12.66 17.66
C ASP A 413 14.53 -11.91 16.92
N ASN A 414 13.71 -12.64 16.15
CA ASN A 414 12.61 -12.07 15.40
C ASN A 414 11.50 -11.49 16.30
N ASP A 415 11.21 -12.11 17.45
CA ASP A 415 10.18 -11.62 18.36
C ASP A 415 10.59 -10.29 18.98
N ALA A 416 11.83 -10.18 19.44
CA ALA A 416 12.39 -8.92 19.94
C ALA A 416 12.42 -7.84 18.85
N ARG A 417 12.85 -8.20 17.63
CA ARG A 417 12.87 -7.32 16.48
C ARG A 417 11.48 -6.81 16.13
N TYR A 418 10.49 -7.70 16.06
CA TYR A 418 9.12 -7.31 15.71
C TYR A 418 8.44 -6.48 16.80
N LYS A 419 8.75 -6.71 18.08
CA LYS A 419 8.33 -5.83 19.21
C LYS A 419 8.91 -4.42 19.05
N ALA A 420 10.18 -4.31 18.69
CA ALA A 420 10.80 -3.01 18.45
C ALA A 420 10.14 -2.28 17.25
N TYR A 421 9.81 -2.99 16.18
CA TYR A 421 9.03 -2.40 15.08
C TYR A 421 7.58 -2.08 15.47
N ALA A 422 6.95 -2.84 16.36
CA ALA A 422 5.62 -2.50 16.88
C ALA A 422 5.63 -1.16 17.62
N LYS A 423 6.67 -0.92 18.42
CA LYS A 423 6.90 0.38 19.06
C LYS A 423 7.09 1.51 18.06
N ALA A 424 7.86 1.29 16.98
CA ALA A 424 8.03 2.27 15.90
C ALA A 424 6.71 2.55 15.18
N GLN A 425 5.89 1.52 14.90
CA GLN A 425 4.56 1.68 14.31
C GLN A 425 3.61 2.45 15.24
N ALA A 426 3.62 2.18 16.56
CA ALA A 426 2.82 2.90 17.53
C ALA A 426 3.18 4.39 17.54
N TYR A 427 4.48 4.70 17.56
CA TYR A 427 4.98 6.08 17.50
C TYR A 427 4.56 6.78 16.19
N LEU A 428 4.66 6.10 15.05
CA LEU A 428 4.22 6.63 13.77
C LEU A 428 2.70 6.93 13.77
N THR A 429 1.90 6.04 14.34
CA THR A 429 0.45 6.21 14.49
C THR A 429 0.12 7.42 15.37
N ASP A 430 0.80 7.57 16.53
CA ASP A 430 0.66 8.72 17.42
C ASP A 430 1.08 10.03 16.76
N SER A 431 2.12 10.02 15.95
CA SER A 431 2.58 11.23 15.23
C SER A 431 1.59 11.74 14.19
N ALA A 432 0.70 10.87 13.70
CA ALA A 432 -0.26 11.13 12.64
C ALA A 432 0.34 11.78 11.37
N VAL A 433 1.62 11.54 11.06
CA VAL A 433 2.26 12.03 9.83
C VAL A 433 1.77 11.28 8.60
N ASP A 434 1.11 10.16 8.82
CA ASP A 434 0.50 9.30 7.82
C ASP A 434 -0.85 8.79 8.32
N ILE A 435 -1.86 8.75 7.46
CA ILE A 435 -3.18 8.19 7.79
C ILE A 435 -3.42 6.96 6.91
N PRO A 436 -3.28 5.75 7.45
CA PRO A 436 -3.70 4.53 6.79
C PRO A 436 -5.19 4.55 6.49
N VAL A 437 -5.62 4.12 5.31
CA VAL A 437 -7.03 4.18 4.90
C VAL A 437 -7.57 2.81 4.52
N VAL A 438 -7.10 2.21 3.42
CA VAL A 438 -7.63 0.96 2.90
C VAL A 438 -6.53 0.03 2.37
N ALA A 439 -6.76 -1.27 2.49
CA ALA A 439 -6.00 -2.29 1.77
C ALA A 439 -6.70 -2.65 0.45
N LEU A 440 -6.00 -3.27 -0.49
CA LEU A 440 -6.63 -3.92 -1.62
C LEU A 440 -7.42 -5.15 -1.15
N GLY A 441 -8.57 -5.41 -1.77
CA GLY A 441 -9.54 -6.41 -1.34
C GLY A 441 -10.75 -5.77 -0.68
N GLY A 442 -11.58 -6.57 -0.01
CA GLY A 442 -12.76 -6.07 0.72
C GLY A 442 -13.84 -5.39 -0.14
N THR A 443 -13.67 -5.29 -1.45
CA THR A 443 -14.65 -4.69 -2.37
C THR A 443 -15.53 -5.75 -3.02
N PRO A 444 -16.80 -5.43 -3.38
CA PRO A 444 -17.69 -6.40 -4.00
C PRO A 444 -17.20 -6.79 -5.40
N ARG A 445 -17.28 -8.09 -5.69
CA ARG A 445 -16.89 -8.67 -6.97
C ARG A 445 -17.69 -9.91 -7.31
N VAL A 446 -17.72 -10.23 -8.59
CA VAL A 446 -18.18 -11.53 -9.14
C VAL A 446 -17.00 -12.22 -9.81
N SER A 447 -16.90 -13.53 -9.69
CA SER A 447 -15.72 -14.27 -10.14
C SER A 447 -16.07 -15.70 -10.53
N LYS A 448 -15.40 -16.21 -11.58
CA LYS A 448 -15.36 -17.63 -11.95
C LYS A 448 -14.07 -18.32 -11.45
N ALA A 449 -13.11 -17.55 -10.89
CA ALA A 449 -11.91 -18.15 -10.31
C ALA A 449 -12.24 -18.92 -9.03
N ILE A 450 -11.83 -20.18 -8.97
CA ILE A 450 -12.05 -21.03 -7.79
C ILE A 450 -11.29 -20.39 -6.61
N PRO A 451 -11.99 -20.08 -5.50
CA PRO A 451 -11.39 -19.36 -4.38
C PRO A 451 -10.18 -20.10 -3.81
N PHE A 452 -9.10 -19.36 -3.59
CA PHE A 452 -7.85 -19.85 -2.99
C PHE A 452 -7.17 -20.98 -3.76
N SER A 453 -7.46 -21.16 -5.05
CA SER A 453 -6.71 -22.07 -5.92
C SER A 453 -5.36 -21.50 -6.35
N GLY A 454 -5.22 -20.18 -6.43
CA GLY A 454 -3.94 -19.50 -6.65
C GLY A 454 -3.10 -19.41 -5.38
N GLY A 455 -1.83 -19.09 -5.53
CA GLY A 455 -0.94 -18.81 -4.41
C GLY A 455 -1.33 -17.51 -3.69
N PHE A 456 -1.03 -17.44 -2.40
CA PHE A 456 -1.10 -16.21 -1.62
C PHE A 456 0.25 -15.93 -0.96
N SER A 457 0.71 -14.69 -1.07
CA SER A 457 1.90 -14.20 -0.38
C SER A 457 1.71 -12.73 -0.02
N TRP A 458 2.32 -12.30 1.07
CA TRP A 458 2.40 -10.88 1.40
C TRP A 458 3.34 -10.14 0.43
N ALA A 459 4.44 -10.77 0.03
CA ALA A 459 5.45 -10.21 -0.86
C ALA A 459 5.63 -11.09 -2.12
N GLY A 460 6.31 -10.59 -3.14
CA GLY A 460 6.55 -11.29 -4.39
C GLY A 460 5.28 -11.45 -5.24
N ALA A 461 5.07 -12.62 -5.85
CA ALA A 461 3.88 -12.91 -6.65
C ALA A 461 2.65 -13.01 -5.76
N LYS A 462 1.79 -11.99 -5.81
CA LYS A 462 0.64 -11.82 -4.91
C LYS A 462 -0.68 -12.12 -5.61
N GLY A 463 -1.61 -12.72 -4.84
CA GLY A 463 -3.04 -12.78 -5.10
C GLY A 463 -3.47 -12.82 -6.57
N PRO A 464 -4.05 -11.75 -7.12
CA PRO A 464 -4.60 -11.75 -8.47
C PRO A 464 -3.56 -11.91 -9.59
N LEU A 465 -2.27 -11.77 -9.32
CA LEU A 465 -1.20 -11.95 -10.30
C LEU A 465 -0.57 -13.36 -10.24
N ALA A 466 -0.98 -14.18 -9.29
CA ALA A 466 -0.47 -15.55 -9.13
C ALA A 466 -1.25 -16.56 -9.98
N TYR A 467 -1.33 -16.36 -11.29
CA TYR A 467 -2.15 -17.15 -12.20
C TYR A 467 -1.77 -18.63 -12.27
N LYS A 468 -0.51 -18.97 -12.00
CA LYS A 468 0.01 -20.35 -12.12
C LYS A 468 -0.87 -21.40 -11.44
N GLY A 469 -1.28 -21.16 -10.21
CA GLY A 469 -2.09 -22.09 -9.44
C GLY A 469 -3.60 -21.90 -9.60
N MET A 470 -4.02 -20.83 -10.27
CA MET A 470 -5.44 -20.52 -10.42
C MET A 470 -6.17 -21.55 -11.25
N LYS A 471 -7.43 -21.78 -10.85
CA LYS A 471 -8.39 -22.63 -11.58
C LYS A 471 -9.67 -21.84 -11.79
N LEU A 472 -10.32 -22.08 -12.91
CA LEU A 472 -11.62 -21.51 -13.24
C LEU A 472 -12.72 -22.57 -13.15
N GLN A 473 -13.93 -22.12 -12.94
CA GLN A 473 -15.16 -22.90 -13.09
C GLN A 473 -16.13 -22.17 -14.03
N ASP A 474 -17.06 -22.90 -14.63
CA ASP A 474 -17.99 -22.33 -15.61
C ASP A 474 -18.96 -21.32 -14.98
N LYS A 475 -19.50 -21.67 -13.81
CA LYS A 475 -20.46 -20.83 -13.09
C LYS A 475 -19.75 -19.86 -12.14
N PRO A 476 -20.30 -18.66 -11.92
CA PRO A 476 -19.79 -17.75 -10.90
C PRO A 476 -19.75 -18.39 -9.50
N VAL A 477 -18.70 -18.09 -8.76
CA VAL A 477 -18.51 -18.54 -7.37
C VAL A 477 -19.60 -17.95 -6.49
N THR A 478 -20.21 -18.78 -5.64
CA THR A 478 -21.17 -18.29 -4.65
C THR A 478 -20.48 -17.75 -3.40
N ALA A 479 -21.13 -16.82 -2.68
CA ALA A 479 -20.63 -16.32 -1.40
C ALA A 479 -20.40 -17.46 -0.39
N LYS A 480 -21.33 -18.43 -0.33
CA LYS A 480 -21.19 -19.63 0.51
C LYS A 480 -19.97 -20.49 0.14
N GLN A 481 -19.76 -20.70 -1.17
CA GLN A 481 -18.58 -21.42 -1.67
C GLN A 481 -17.28 -20.70 -1.29
N TYR A 482 -17.27 -19.37 -1.43
CA TYR A 482 -16.13 -18.54 -1.07
C TYR A 482 -15.77 -18.64 0.42
N GLU A 483 -16.74 -18.44 1.33
CA GLU A 483 -16.48 -18.49 2.77
C GLU A 483 -16.02 -19.89 3.23
N LYS A 484 -16.64 -20.95 2.74
CA LYS A 484 -16.20 -22.32 3.02
C LYS A 484 -14.76 -22.59 2.55
N ALA A 485 -14.42 -22.08 1.36
CA ALA A 485 -13.05 -22.21 0.83
C ALA A 485 -12.04 -21.41 1.65
N LYS A 486 -12.42 -20.21 2.11
CA LYS A 486 -11.61 -19.34 2.97
C LYS A 486 -11.28 -20.02 4.30
N GLU A 487 -12.27 -20.56 5.00
CA GLU A 487 -12.07 -21.29 6.25
C GLU A 487 -11.10 -22.48 6.08
N LYS A 488 -11.31 -23.28 5.03
CA LYS A 488 -10.43 -24.41 4.71
C LYS A 488 -9.00 -23.94 4.44
N TRP A 489 -8.87 -22.86 3.65
CA TRP A 489 -7.57 -22.32 3.27
C TRP A 489 -6.81 -21.74 4.47
N LEU A 490 -7.48 -21.02 5.38
CA LEU A 490 -6.86 -20.46 6.60
C LEU A 490 -6.28 -21.58 7.49
N LYS A 491 -7.02 -22.69 7.67
CA LYS A 491 -6.52 -23.87 8.40
C LYS A 491 -5.31 -24.52 7.72
N ALA A 492 -5.37 -24.66 6.39
CA ALA A 492 -4.27 -25.24 5.62
C ALA A 492 -3.02 -24.34 5.62
N LYS A 493 -3.20 -23.00 5.58
CA LYS A 493 -2.11 -22.01 5.67
C LYS A 493 -1.39 -22.10 7.01
N ALA A 494 -2.12 -22.13 8.12
CA ALA A 494 -1.53 -22.23 9.46
C ALA A 494 -0.65 -23.49 9.58
N LYS A 495 -1.17 -24.65 9.13
CA LYS A 495 -0.38 -25.89 9.11
C LYS A 495 0.84 -25.79 8.20
N SER A 496 0.68 -25.27 6.98
CA SER A 496 1.78 -25.13 6.02
C SER A 496 2.89 -24.20 6.54
N ASN A 497 2.54 -23.12 7.22
CA ASN A 497 3.52 -22.22 7.82
C ASN A 497 4.31 -22.90 8.94
N ALA A 498 3.66 -23.71 9.80
CA ALA A 498 4.33 -24.50 10.83
C ALA A 498 5.28 -25.54 10.23
N ASP A 499 4.80 -26.31 9.24
CA ASP A 499 5.60 -27.32 8.52
C ASP A 499 6.83 -26.67 7.82
N TYR A 500 6.69 -25.44 7.31
CA TYR A 500 7.77 -24.72 6.65
C TYR A 500 8.80 -24.19 7.65
N ALA A 501 8.37 -23.68 8.79
CA ALA A 501 9.27 -23.22 9.86
C ALA A 501 10.14 -24.38 10.39
N GLU A 502 9.54 -25.57 10.58
CA GLU A 502 10.27 -26.78 10.96
C GLU A 502 11.33 -27.18 9.92
N LYS A 503 10.97 -27.17 8.63
CA LYS A 503 11.91 -27.47 7.53
C LYS A 503 13.05 -26.46 7.41
N LEU A 504 12.80 -25.18 7.66
CA LEU A 504 13.84 -24.15 7.61
C LEU A 504 14.87 -24.36 8.72
N ALA A 505 14.46 -24.79 9.89
CA ALA A 505 15.37 -25.07 11.01
C ALA A 505 16.40 -26.15 10.67
N ASP A 506 16.04 -27.11 9.81
CA ASP A 506 16.93 -28.21 9.36
C ASP A 506 17.98 -27.75 8.34
N HIS A 507 17.82 -26.56 7.73
CA HIS A 507 18.72 -26.06 6.69
C HIS A 507 19.64 -24.94 7.16
N VAL A 508 19.58 -24.55 8.42
CA VAL A 508 20.48 -23.54 9.01
C VAL A 508 21.75 -24.26 9.47
N GLU A 509 22.84 -24.09 8.70
CA GLU A 509 24.18 -24.44 9.21
C GLU A 509 24.55 -23.47 10.34
N LYS A 510 24.91 -24.04 11.51
CA LYS A 510 25.32 -23.27 12.70
C LYS A 510 26.79 -22.91 12.63
#